data_89233dbb3472ac13f7440bc12ffb65e0
#
_entry.id   89233dbb3472ac13f7440bc12ffb65e0
#
_cell.length_a   1.000
_cell.length_b   1.000
_cell.length_c   1.000
_cell.angle_alpha   90.00
_cell.angle_beta   90.00
_cell.angle_gamma   90.00
#
_symmetry.space_group_name_H-M   'P 1'
#
loop_
_entity.id
_entity.type
_entity.pdbx_description
1 polymer ?
#
loop_
_entity_poly.entity_id
_entity_poly.type
_entity_poly.pdbx_seq_one_letter_code
_entity_poly.pdbx_strand_id
1 'polypeptide(L)'
;MKSTNATIIGVGIALSVFLAAFTIPPTPSTKPGVPTTGAKGFALLELFTSEGCSSCPRADDLLAKVQAEAKDQPIYVLAYHVDYWDRLGWRDKFSDPSFSARQRTYAGHLQSGSIYTPQIVINGNKECLDCDASTLHENISHALTIAPEATLALHVTQTNRSLSIKYQATGKTNANQLLIALVQKHAVNKIHRGENEGRTLTHAQVVRQLVTVNLKAGPQGTQVIEAPSDFTAQGWEIVGFLQNTNNGAVTAVTSTPVNNNERN
;
A
#
# COMPACT_ATOMS: atom_id res chain seq x y z
N MET A 1 -61.04 -55.73 -64.44
CA MET A 1 -61.31 -54.40 -64.85
C MET A 1 -61.99 -53.67 -63.71
N LYS A 2 -61.27 -53.01 -62.81
CA LYS A 2 -61.72 -51.95 -61.95
C LYS A 2 -60.43 -51.36 -61.28
N SER A 3 -60.07 -50.15 -61.64
CA SER A 3 -59.00 -49.34 -61.08
C SER A 3 -59.42 -48.87 -59.70
N THR A 4 -58.58 -49.03 -58.71
CA THR A 4 -58.79 -48.39 -57.41
C THR A 4 -57.57 -47.50 -57.13
N ASN A 5 -57.81 -46.19 -57.14
CA ASN A 5 -56.88 -45.16 -56.78
C ASN A 5 -56.72 -45.15 -55.25
N ALA A 6 -55.50 -45.30 -54.79
CA ALA A 6 -55.14 -45.11 -53.40
C ALA A 6 -54.51 -43.71 -53.23
N THR A 7 -55.21 -42.87 -52.49
CA THR A 7 -54.78 -41.51 -52.08
C THR A 7 -53.84 -41.64 -50.90
N ILE A 8 -52.57 -41.24 -51.03
CA ILE A 8 -51.60 -41.17 -49.95
C ILE A 8 -51.69 -39.77 -49.32
N ILE A 9 -52.12 -39.71 -48.05
CA ILE A 9 -52.11 -38.51 -47.22
C ILE A 9 -50.72 -38.39 -46.56
N GLY A 10 -49.94 -37.44 -47.05
CA GLY A 10 -48.65 -37.12 -46.41
C GLY A 10 -48.83 -36.25 -45.16
N VAL A 11 -48.46 -36.82 -44.03
CA VAL A 11 -48.40 -36.05 -42.74
C VAL A 11 -47.02 -35.39 -42.69
N GLY A 12 -47.01 -34.07 -42.89
CA GLY A 12 -45.82 -33.25 -42.72
C GLY A 12 -45.57 -32.98 -41.22
N ILE A 13 -44.52 -33.54 -40.68
CA ILE A 13 -44.05 -33.21 -39.32
C ILE A 13 -43.17 -31.96 -39.46
N ALA A 14 -43.72 -30.81 -39.02
CA ALA A 14 -42.94 -29.58 -38.88
C ALA A 14 -42.05 -29.67 -37.62
N LEU A 15 -40.72 -29.84 -37.82
CA LEU A 15 -39.72 -29.83 -36.76
C LEU A 15 -39.40 -28.34 -36.40
N SER A 16 -40.04 -27.85 -35.34
CA SER A 16 -39.76 -26.51 -34.80
C SER A 16 -38.47 -26.54 -34.01
N VAL A 17 -37.37 -26.05 -34.60
CA VAL A 17 -36.11 -25.85 -33.91
C VAL A 17 -36.24 -24.61 -33.06
N PHE A 18 -36.40 -24.78 -31.73
CA PHE A 18 -36.31 -23.70 -30.75
C PHE A 18 -34.81 -23.33 -30.58
N LEU A 19 -34.40 -22.24 -31.20
CA LEU A 19 -33.08 -21.60 -30.91
C LEU A 19 -33.20 -20.90 -29.57
N ALA A 20 -32.75 -21.55 -28.50
CA ALA A 20 -32.58 -20.91 -27.20
C ALA A 20 -31.39 -19.93 -27.29
N ALA A 21 -31.70 -18.65 -27.46
CA ALA A 21 -30.69 -17.59 -27.33
C ALA A 21 -30.20 -17.53 -25.87
N PHE A 22 -29.05 -18.11 -25.59
CA PHE A 22 -28.34 -17.88 -24.31
C PHE A 22 -27.85 -16.43 -24.30
N THR A 23 -28.62 -15.56 -23.64
CA THR A 23 -28.12 -14.21 -23.29
C THR A 23 -27.11 -14.35 -22.17
N ILE A 24 -25.83 -14.28 -22.51
CA ILE A 24 -24.74 -14.13 -21.51
C ILE A 24 -24.92 -12.75 -20.88
N PRO A 25 -25.14 -12.65 -19.54
CA PRO A 25 -25.18 -11.35 -18.90
C PRO A 25 -23.81 -10.67 -19.07
N PRO A 26 -23.79 -9.35 -19.35
CA PRO A 26 -22.52 -8.64 -19.46
C PRO A 26 -21.78 -8.71 -18.13
N THR A 27 -20.58 -9.28 -18.15
CA THR A 27 -19.63 -9.20 -17.04
C THR A 27 -19.43 -7.72 -16.71
N PRO A 28 -19.51 -7.30 -15.42
CA PRO A 28 -19.19 -5.94 -15.05
C PRO A 28 -17.72 -5.69 -15.41
N SER A 29 -17.53 -4.94 -16.49
CA SER A 29 -16.23 -4.39 -16.88
C SER A 29 -15.82 -3.42 -15.77
N THR A 30 -14.95 -3.84 -14.86
CA THR A 30 -14.20 -2.93 -14.01
C THR A 30 -13.28 -2.13 -14.95
N LYS A 31 -13.76 -0.96 -15.36
CA LYS A 31 -12.93 0.00 -16.08
C LYS A 31 -11.68 0.26 -15.25
N PRO A 32 -10.47 0.14 -15.82
CA PRO A 32 -9.29 0.72 -15.21
C PRO A 32 -9.61 2.19 -14.94
N GLY A 33 -9.39 2.65 -13.70
CA GLY A 33 -9.65 4.04 -13.33
C GLY A 33 -8.95 4.97 -14.32
N VAL A 34 -9.74 5.64 -15.14
CA VAL A 34 -9.28 6.75 -16.00
C VAL A 34 -8.73 7.80 -15.04
N PRO A 35 -7.50 8.31 -15.22
CA PRO A 35 -7.00 9.43 -14.44
C PRO A 35 -7.98 10.59 -14.67
N THR A 36 -8.72 10.98 -13.63
CA THR A 36 -9.53 12.19 -13.66
C THR A 36 -8.58 13.37 -13.85
N THR A 37 -8.77 14.11 -14.91
CA THR A 37 -8.14 15.41 -15.18
C THR A 37 -8.36 16.32 -13.97
N GLY A 38 -7.31 16.50 -13.17
CA GLY A 38 -7.34 17.16 -11.86
C GLY A 38 -6.71 16.28 -10.78
N ALA A 39 -5.64 15.51 -11.10
CA ALA A 39 -4.95 14.67 -10.14
C ALA A 39 -4.47 15.53 -8.96
N LYS A 40 -5.17 15.42 -7.84
CA LYS A 40 -4.72 15.96 -6.56
C LYS A 40 -3.37 15.32 -6.25
N GLY A 41 -2.43 16.09 -5.70
CA GLY A 41 -1.19 15.56 -5.19
C GLY A 41 -1.43 14.52 -4.10
N PHE A 42 -0.37 14.01 -3.53
CA PHE A 42 -0.42 13.08 -2.41
C PHE A 42 0.57 13.50 -1.32
N ALA A 43 0.37 12.98 -0.11
CA ALA A 43 1.33 13.08 0.97
C ALA A 43 1.65 11.66 1.49
N LEU A 44 2.89 11.21 1.32
CA LEU A 44 3.43 10.03 1.97
C LEU A 44 4.29 10.48 3.16
N LEU A 45 3.89 10.10 4.37
CA LEU A 45 4.57 10.41 5.62
C LEU A 45 5.28 9.16 6.12
N GLU A 46 6.60 9.19 6.17
CA GLU A 46 7.43 8.10 6.68
C GLU A 46 8.00 8.51 8.03
N LEU A 47 7.53 7.88 9.10
CA LEU A 47 8.00 8.07 10.46
C LEU A 47 9.05 7.01 10.80
N PHE A 48 10.23 7.45 11.22
CA PHE A 48 11.22 6.59 11.86
C PHE A 48 11.09 6.74 13.37
N THR A 49 10.73 5.65 14.05
CA THR A 49 10.33 5.61 15.46
C THR A 49 10.92 4.39 16.17
N SER A 50 10.75 4.29 17.48
CA SER A 50 11.07 3.10 18.27
C SER A 50 10.31 3.09 19.58
N GLU A 51 9.87 1.92 20.04
CA GLU A 51 9.32 1.73 21.39
C GLU A 51 10.33 2.07 22.50
N GLY A 52 11.64 2.02 22.20
CA GLY A 52 12.72 2.37 23.13
C GLY A 52 12.95 3.87 23.29
N CYS A 53 12.38 4.71 22.44
CA CYS A 53 12.59 6.14 22.39
C CYS A 53 11.46 6.89 23.15
N SER A 54 11.79 7.63 24.20
CA SER A 54 10.78 8.30 25.07
C SER A 54 10.06 9.49 24.42
N SER A 55 10.67 10.13 23.42
CA SER A 55 10.06 11.23 22.65
C SER A 55 9.19 10.77 21.49
N CYS A 56 9.34 9.50 21.04
CA CYS A 56 8.67 8.96 19.88
C CYS A 56 7.14 8.85 20.01
N PRO A 57 6.54 8.46 21.15
CA PRO A 57 5.10 8.27 21.25
C PRO A 57 4.26 9.50 20.84
N ARG A 58 4.78 10.71 21.04
CA ARG A 58 4.07 11.93 20.60
C ARG A 58 3.97 12.04 19.08
N ALA A 59 5.00 11.63 18.36
CA ALA A 59 5.00 11.62 16.90
C ALA A 59 4.12 10.48 16.35
N ASP A 60 4.14 9.30 16.99
CA ASP A 60 3.23 8.19 16.68
C ASP A 60 1.77 8.61 16.82
N ASP A 61 1.40 9.25 17.94
CA ASP A 61 0.05 9.77 18.21
C ASP A 61 -0.36 10.85 17.18
N LEU A 62 0.57 11.73 16.80
CA LEU A 62 0.32 12.77 15.81
C LEU A 62 -0.01 12.15 14.44
N LEU A 63 0.79 11.20 13.98
CA LEU A 63 0.56 10.55 12.68
C LEU A 63 -0.67 9.62 12.71
N ALA A 64 -0.97 8.99 13.84
CA ALA A 64 -2.21 8.25 14.01
C ALA A 64 -3.45 9.13 13.82
N LYS A 65 -3.43 10.37 14.34
CA LYS A 65 -4.49 11.37 14.13
C LYS A 65 -4.57 11.79 12.68
N VAL A 66 -3.45 12.12 12.04
CA VAL A 66 -3.39 12.47 10.61
C VAL A 66 -4.00 11.36 9.76
N GLN A 67 -3.64 10.09 10.02
CA GLN A 67 -4.21 8.94 9.31
C GLN A 67 -5.72 8.82 9.52
N ALA A 68 -6.20 9.01 10.72
CA ALA A 68 -7.64 8.94 11.04
C ALA A 68 -8.45 10.08 10.39
N GLU A 69 -7.86 11.27 10.29
CA GLU A 69 -8.46 12.47 9.69
C GLU A 69 -8.37 12.49 8.16
N ALA A 70 -7.45 11.70 7.58
CA ALA A 70 -7.21 11.68 6.13
C ALA A 70 -8.47 11.31 5.32
N LYS A 71 -9.33 10.43 5.83
CA LYS A 71 -10.54 9.92 5.15
C LYS A 71 -10.23 9.52 3.69
N ASP A 72 -10.81 10.25 2.73
CA ASP A 72 -10.64 10.02 1.30
C ASP A 72 -9.51 10.87 0.66
N GLN A 73 -8.72 11.57 1.47
CA GLN A 73 -7.58 12.32 0.97
C GLN A 73 -6.41 11.37 0.68
N PRO A 74 -5.61 11.63 -0.35
CA PRO A 74 -4.45 10.80 -0.70
C PRO A 74 -3.27 11.07 0.25
N ILE A 75 -3.47 10.75 1.54
CA ILE A 75 -2.50 10.84 2.62
C ILE A 75 -2.20 9.43 3.11
N TYR A 76 -0.92 9.08 3.15
CA TYR A 76 -0.43 7.76 3.51
C TYR A 76 0.59 7.89 4.63
N VAL A 77 0.50 7.05 5.65
CA VAL A 77 1.43 7.02 6.78
C VAL A 77 2.13 5.66 6.79
N LEU A 78 3.43 5.65 7.01
CA LEU A 78 4.25 4.45 7.20
C LEU A 78 5.15 4.67 8.43
N ALA A 79 4.98 3.84 9.46
CA ALA A 79 5.81 3.86 10.66
C ALA A 79 6.88 2.75 10.58
N TYR A 80 8.14 3.15 10.55
CA TYR A 80 9.31 2.28 10.51
C TYR A 80 9.97 2.25 11.88
N HIS A 81 9.98 1.09 12.53
CA HIS A 81 10.62 0.92 13.81
C HIS A 81 12.10 0.58 13.61
N VAL A 82 12.98 1.50 14.05
CA VAL A 82 14.42 1.37 13.87
C VAL A 82 15.04 0.51 14.98
N ASP A 83 16.10 -0.25 14.64
CA ASP A 83 16.71 -1.24 15.54
C ASP A 83 17.80 -0.69 16.44
N TYR A 84 18.33 0.52 16.19
CA TYR A 84 19.48 1.02 16.97
C TYR A 84 19.14 1.39 18.42
N TRP A 85 17.85 1.47 18.79
CA TRP A 85 17.36 1.61 20.16
C TRP A 85 17.33 0.30 20.93
N ASP A 86 17.25 -0.87 20.26
CA ASP A 86 17.09 -2.19 20.90
C ASP A 86 18.20 -2.51 21.94
N ARG A 87 19.40 -1.99 21.75
CA ARG A 87 20.54 -2.15 22.66
C ARG A 87 20.39 -1.38 23.99
N LEU A 88 19.39 -0.50 24.11
CA LEU A 88 19.20 0.40 25.26
C LEU A 88 18.18 -0.14 26.28
N GLY A 89 18.02 -1.47 26.33
CA GLY A 89 17.27 -2.17 27.39
C GLY A 89 15.88 -2.68 26.99
N TRP A 90 15.33 -2.25 25.85
CA TRP A 90 14.08 -2.75 25.30
C TRP A 90 14.25 -3.12 23.83
N ARG A 91 13.95 -4.36 23.49
CA ARG A 91 13.90 -4.79 22.09
C ARG A 91 12.51 -4.56 21.54
N ASP A 92 12.40 -3.65 20.58
CA ASP A 92 11.16 -3.37 19.88
C ASP A 92 10.79 -4.55 18.96
N LYS A 93 9.61 -5.14 19.14
CA LYS A 93 9.18 -6.31 18.35
C LYS A 93 8.90 -6.00 16.87
N PHE A 94 8.81 -4.71 16.53
CA PHE A 94 8.58 -4.24 15.17
C PHE A 94 9.86 -3.74 14.48
N SER A 95 10.97 -3.66 15.23
CA SER A 95 12.23 -3.15 14.70
C SER A 95 12.83 -4.07 13.65
N ASP A 96 13.43 -3.44 12.64
CA ASP A 96 14.17 -4.13 11.59
C ASP A 96 15.40 -3.30 11.17
N PRO A 97 16.60 -3.92 11.03
CA PRO A 97 17.81 -3.23 10.58
C PRO A 97 17.66 -2.57 9.19
N SER A 98 16.79 -3.10 8.34
CA SER A 98 16.53 -2.51 7.01
C SER A 98 15.84 -1.14 7.11
N PHE A 99 15.08 -0.89 8.19
CA PHE A 99 14.44 0.41 8.43
C PHE A 99 15.47 1.46 8.85
N SER A 100 16.43 1.09 9.70
CA SER A 100 17.57 1.96 10.00
C SER A 100 18.45 2.22 8.76
N ALA A 101 18.60 1.23 7.87
CA ALA A 101 19.29 1.41 6.61
C ALA A 101 18.54 2.38 5.68
N ARG A 102 17.19 2.27 5.59
CA ARG A 102 16.35 3.22 4.86
C ARG A 102 16.49 4.64 5.38
N GLN A 103 16.49 4.81 6.71
CA GLN A 103 16.71 6.11 7.34
C GLN A 103 18.05 6.72 6.97
N ARG A 104 19.13 5.91 6.98
CA ARG A 104 20.47 6.37 6.53
C ARG A 104 20.49 6.78 5.07
N THR A 105 19.74 6.08 4.21
CA THR A 105 19.59 6.49 2.80
C THR A 105 18.95 7.86 2.68
N TYR A 106 17.90 8.14 3.47
CA TYR A 106 17.31 9.47 3.53
C TYR A 106 18.26 10.52 4.08
N ALA A 107 19.06 10.22 5.12
CA ALA A 107 20.06 11.16 5.61
C ALA A 107 21.04 11.58 4.50
N GLY A 108 21.41 10.65 3.59
CA GLY A 108 22.21 10.98 2.40
C GLY A 108 21.49 11.88 1.40
N HIS A 109 20.23 11.59 1.06
CA HIS A 109 19.47 12.38 0.10
C HIS A 109 19.12 13.78 0.63
N LEU A 110 18.79 13.89 1.91
CA LEU A 110 18.37 15.12 2.56
C LEU A 110 19.57 15.93 3.10
N GLN A 111 20.78 15.39 2.97
CA GLN A 111 22.00 15.99 3.54
C GLN A 111 21.90 16.25 5.05
N SER A 112 21.12 15.42 5.74
CA SER A 112 21.00 15.44 7.20
C SER A 112 22.31 14.93 7.82
N GLY A 113 22.84 15.65 8.80
CA GLY A 113 24.14 15.31 9.41
C GLY A 113 24.14 14.01 10.23
N SER A 114 22.95 13.52 10.65
CA SER A 114 22.76 12.32 11.47
C SER A 114 21.37 11.75 11.31
N ILE A 115 21.19 10.49 11.75
CA ILE A 115 19.86 9.87 11.92
C ILE A 115 19.41 10.05 13.37
N TYR A 116 18.12 10.24 13.60
CA TYR A 116 17.52 10.42 14.93
C TYR A 116 16.06 9.97 14.93
N THR A 117 15.47 9.84 16.12
CA THR A 117 14.05 9.55 16.29
C THR A 117 13.43 10.52 17.31
N PRO A 118 12.13 10.88 17.11
CA PRO A 118 11.34 10.60 15.92
C PRO A 118 11.76 11.47 14.73
N GLN A 119 11.79 10.91 13.51
CA GLN A 119 12.05 11.64 12.28
C GLN A 119 10.90 11.41 11.31
N ILE A 120 10.33 12.49 10.75
CA ILE A 120 9.27 12.42 9.73
C ILE A 120 9.83 12.90 8.40
N VAL A 121 9.71 12.05 7.36
CA VAL A 121 10.06 12.38 5.98
C VAL A 121 8.79 12.42 5.15
N ILE A 122 8.59 13.50 4.39
CA ILE A 122 7.42 13.76 3.56
C ILE A 122 7.80 13.62 2.10
N ASN A 123 7.07 12.77 1.36
CA ASN A 123 7.30 12.48 -0.06
C ASN A 123 8.77 12.18 -0.40
N GLY A 124 9.55 11.67 0.55
CA GLY A 124 10.93 11.24 0.37
C GLY A 124 11.96 12.35 0.13
N ASN A 125 11.54 13.61 0.10
CA ASN A 125 12.40 14.76 -0.25
C ASN A 125 12.33 15.93 0.73
N LYS A 126 11.54 15.82 1.79
CA LYS A 126 11.41 16.85 2.81
C LYS A 126 11.42 16.24 4.21
N GLU A 127 12.31 16.67 5.05
CA GLU A 127 12.33 16.36 6.47
C GLU A 127 11.49 17.38 7.25
N CYS A 128 10.71 16.94 8.19
CA CYS A 128 9.95 17.78 9.11
C CYS A 128 10.65 17.81 10.46
N LEU A 129 11.54 18.78 10.65
CA LEU A 129 12.25 19.00 11.91
C LEU A 129 11.30 19.62 12.94
N ASP A 130 11.41 19.18 14.20
CA ASP A 130 10.58 19.69 15.32
C ASP A 130 9.09 19.79 14.96
N CYS A 131 8.59 18.77 14.28
CA CYS A 131 7.31 18.75 13.60
C CYS A 131 6.14 18.78 14.58
N ASP A 132 5.60 19.97 14.85
CA ASP A 132 4.30 20.10 15.53
C ASP A 132 3.14 19.84 14.55
N ALA A 133 1.93 19.78 15.09
CA ALA A 133 0.74 19.50 14.28
C ALA A 133 0.49 20.57 13.18
N SER A 134 0.74 21.84 13.46
CA SER A 134 0.54 22.94 12.50
C SER A 134 1.51 22.80 11.32
N THR A 135 2.78 22.70 11.63
CA THR A 135 3.86 22.53 10.61
C THR A 135 3.61 21.28 9.77
N LEU A 136 3.19 20.17 10.37
CA LEU A 136 2.87 18.96 9.64
C LEU A 136 1.69 19.16 8.70
N HIS A 137 0.60 19.78 9.14
CA HIS A 137 -0.57 20.05 8.31
C HIS A 137 -0.27 21.01 7.15
N GLU A 138 0.55 22.01 7.34
CA GLU A 138 1.01 22.90 6.27
C GLU A 138 1.79 22.14 5.21
N ASN A 139 2.71 21.28 5.63
CA ASN A 139 3.51 20.43 4.73
C ASN A 139 2.64 19.43 3.94
N ILE A 140 1.67 18.80 4.60
CA ILE A 140 0.69 17.91 3.95
C ILE A 140 -0.12 18.71 2.92
N SER A 141 -0.68 19.86 3.33
CA SER A 141 -1.48 20.70 2.45
C SER A 141 -0.69 21.12 1.20
N HIS A 142 0.56 21.51 1.37
CA HIS A 142 1.45 21.82 0.24
C HIS A 142 1.68 20.59 -0.65
N ALA A 143 1.99 19.41 -0.07
CA ALA A 143 2.22 18.17 -0.82
C ALA A 143 1.01 17.79 -1.69
N LEU A 144 -0.20 17.99 -1.17
CA LEU A 144 -1.46 17.71 -1.87
C LEU A 144 -1.71 18.64 -3.09
N THR A 145 -0.98 19.73 -3.22
CA THR A 145 -1.07 20.63 -4.41
C THR A 145 -0.17 20.22 -5.56
N ILE A 146 0.81 19.34 -5.30
CA ILE A 146 1.82 18.94 -6.28
C ILE A 146 1.33 17.73 -7.07
N ALA A 147 1.08 17.90 -8.37
CA ALA A 147 0.65 16.80 -9.22
C ALA A 147 1.71 15.68 -9.29
N PRO A 148 1.31 14.39 -9.17
CA PRO A 148 2.25 13.29 -9.28
C PRO A 148 2.84 13.16 -10.69
N GLU A 149 4.12 12.80 -10.79
CA GLU A 149 4.80 12.60 -12.08
C GLU A 149 4.55 11.22 -12.70
N ALA A 150 4.06 10.29 -11.91
CA ALA A 150 3.77 8.92 -12.29
C ALA A 150 2.46 8.45 -11.65
N THR A 151 1.96 7.31 -12.09
CA THR A 151 0.86 6.60 -11.44
C THR A 151 1.27 5.18 -11.10
N LEU A 152 0.66 4.61 -10.07
CA LEU A 152 0.87 3.25 -9.64
C LEU A 152 -0.48 2.59 -9.34
N ALA A 153 -0.71 1.42 -9.93
CA ALA A 153 -1.84 0.57 -9.60
C ALA A 153 -1.34 -0.72 -8.96
N LEU A 154 -2.04 -1.18 -7.93
CA LEU A 154 -1.79 -2.45 -7.24
C LEU A 154 -3.04 -3.30 -7.24
N HIS A 155 -2.84 -4.61 -7.40
CA HIS A 155 -3.87 -5.60 -7.19
C HIS A 155 -3.31 -6.75 -6.35
N VAL A 156 -3.93 -7.01 -5.19
CA VAL A 156 -3.47 -8.02 -4.23
C VAL A 156 -4.40 -9.22 -4.27
N THR A 157 -3.80 -10.41 -4.39
CA THR A 157 -4.49 -11.68 -4.17
C THR A 157 -3.79 -12.42 -3.04
N GLN A 158 -4.58 -13.00 -2.13
CA GLN A 158 -4.08 -13.75 -0.99
C GLN A 158 -4.34 -15.24 -1.17
N THR A 159 -3.34 -16.06 -0.84
CA THR A 159 -3.47 -17.52 -0.70
C THR A 159 -2.74 -17.92 0.57
N ASN A 160 -3.48 -18.26 1.62
CA ASN A 160 -2.92 -18.45 2.97
C ASN A 160 -2.17 -17.18 3.44
N ARG A 161 -0.85 -17.28 3.69
CA ARG A 161 0.01 -16.15 4.05
C ARG A 161 0.80 -15.59 2.87
N SER A 162 0.66 -16.16 1.69
CA SER A 162 1.32 -15.68 0.48
C SER A 162 0.47 -14.60 -0.18
N LEU A 163 1.02 -13.41 -0.32
CA LEU A 163 0.40 -12.25 -0.95
C LEU A 163 1.03 -12.03 -2.32
N SER A 164 0.25 -12.24 -3.38
CA SER A 164 0.68 -11.96 -4.75
C SER A 164 0.19 -10.57 -5.15
N ILE A 165 1.13 -9.67 -5.38
CA ILE A 165 0.89 -8.25 -5.65
C ILE A 165 1.24 -7.98 -7.11
N LYS A 166 0.22 -7.83 -7.96
CA LYS A 166 0.39 -7.34 -9.32
C LYS A 166 0.50 -5.83 -9.29
N TYR A 167 1.50 -5.29 -9.97
CA TYR A 167 1.72 -3.85 -10.05
C TYR A 167 1.81 -3.37 -11.49
N GLN A 168 1.39 -2.13 -11.71
CA GLN A 168 1.53 -1.41 -12.97
C GLN A 168 1.83 0.06 -12.68
N ALA A 169 2.97 0.54 -13.18
CA ALA A 169 3.39 1.93 -13.11
C ALA A 169 3.28 2.59 -14.49
N THR A 170 2.93 3.88 -14.53
CA THR A 170 2.92 4.67 -15.78
C THR A 170 3.49 6.07 -15.54
N GLY A 171 3.79 6.80 -16.59
CA GLY A 171 4.39 8.15 -16.50
C GLY A 171 5.91 8.11 -16.40
N LYS A 172 6.51 9.02 -15.64
CA LYS A 172 7.97 9.10 -15.46
C LYS A 172 8.45 8.01 -14.49
N THR A 173 8.78 6.84 -15.03
CA THR A 173 9.28 5.70 -14.24
C THR A 173 10.80 5.53 -14.31
N ASN A 174 11.50 6.26 -15.16
CA ASN A 174 12.97 6.21 -15.28
C ASN A 174 13.62 6.66 -13.96
N ALA A 175 14.66 5.95 -13.55
CA ALA A 175 15.35 6.13 -12.27
C ALA A 175 14.47 5.87 -11.02
N ASN A 176 13.28 5.28 -11.18
CA ASN A 176 12.43 4.89 -10.06
C ASN A 176 12.63 3.41 -9.73
N GLN A 177 12.47 3.10 -8.45
CA GLN A 177 12.22 1.76 -7.92
C GLN A 177 10.82 1.73 -7.33
N LEU A 178 10.18 0.57 -7.35
CA LEU A 178 8.93 0.34 -6.64
C LEU A 178 9.25 -0.22 -5.25
N LEU A 179 8.72 0.43 -4.22
CA LEU A 179 8.72 -0.10 -2.88
C LEU A 179 7.31 -0.57 -2.54
N ILE A 180 7.23 -1.75 -1.91
CA ILE A 180 5.98 -2.37 -1.48
C ILE A 180 6.09 -2.65 0.01
N ALA A 181 5.30 -1.96 0.81
CA ALA A 181 5.20 -2.13 2.25
C ALA A 181 3.99 -2.99 2.61
N LEU A 182 4.21 -4.03 3.41
CA LEU A 182 3.16 -4.74 4.13
C LEU A 182 2.96 -4.03 5.46
N VAL A 183 1.77 -3.48 5.68
CA VAL A 183 1.47 -2.56 6.78
C VAL A 183 0.42 -3.15 7.70
N GLN A 184 0.70 -3.18 9.00
CA GLN A 184 -0.25 -3.46 10.06
C GLN A 184 -0.85 -2.13 10.53
N LYS A 185 -2.16 -1.93 10.29
CA LYS A 185 -2.83 -0.64 10.53
C LYS A 185 -2.86 -0.22 11.99
N HIS A 186 -2.88 -1.18 12.89
CA HIS A 186 -2.95 -0.92 14.33
C HIS A 186 -2.19 -2.01 15.10
N ALA A 187 -1.38 -1.56 16.06
CA ALA A 187 -0.69 -2.46 16.97
C ALA A 187 -0.64 -1.87 18.38
N VAL A 188 -0.63 -2.72 19.39
CA VAL A 188 -0.50 -2.33 20.80
C VAL A 188 0.57 -3.18 21.44
N ASN A 189 1.42 -2.57 22.26
CA ASN A 189 2.43 -3.27 23.02
C ASN A 189 2.60 -2.69 24.42
N LYS A 190 2.81 -3.56 25.41
CA LYS A 190 3.15 -3.18 26.77
C LYS A 190 4.66 -3.22 26.94
N ILE A 191 5.24 -2.11 27.34
CA ILE A 191 6.69 -1.94 27.46
C ILE A 191 7.13 -2.33 28.86
N HIS A 192 8.06 -3.26 28.95
CA HIS A 192 8.50 -3.82 30.24
C HIS A 192 9.87 -3.31 30.69
N ARG A 193 10.61 -2.59 29.84
CA ARG A 193 11.94 -2.05 30.13
C ARG A 193 12.24 -0.82 29.27
N GLY A 194 13.36 -0.16 29.54
CA GLY A 194 13.84 1.00 28.77
C GLY A 194 13.10 2.29 29.13
N GLU A 195 13.28 3.33 28.31
CA GLU A 195 12.77 4.68 28.62
C GLU A 195 11.24 4.76 28.69
N ASN A 196 10.52 3.85 28.08
CA ASN A 196 9.05 3.78 28.09
C ASN A 196 8.51 2.68 29.02
N GLU A 197 9.32 2.18 29.98
CA GLU A 197 8.90 1.12 30.90
C GLU A 197 7.57 1.45 31.59
N GLY A 198 6.70 0.42 31.71
CA GLY A 198 5.38 0.50 32.33
C GLY A 198 4.28 1.09 31.42
N ARG A 199 4.62 1.70 30.30
CA ARG A 199 3.65 2.27 29.34
C ARG A 199 3.05 1.18 28.45
N THR A 200 1.83 1.41 28.00
CA THR A 200 1.22 0.71 26.87
C THR A 200 1.24 1.65 25.69
N LEU A 201 1.97 1.30 24.65
CA LEU A 201 2.09 2.09 23.42
C LEU A 201 1.14 1.56 22.36
N THR A 202 0.55 2.49 21.62
CA THR A 202 -0.32 2.21 20.48
C THR A 202 0.36 2.76 19.24
N HIS A 203 0.42 1.95 18.20
CA HIS A 203 1.06 2.29 16.93
C HIS A 203 0.06 2.19 15.80
N ALA A 204 0.13 3.12 14.86
CA ALA A 204 -0.62 3.11 13.61
C ALA A 204 0.31 2.90 12.42
N GLN A 205 -0.18 2.19 11.40
CA GLN A 205 0.50 2.05 10.10
C GLN A 205 1.94 1.48 10.20
N VAL A 206 2.11 0.46 11.05
CA VAL A 206 3.41 -0.18 11.29
C VAL A 206 3.85 -0.96 10.06
N VAL A 207 4.98 -0.60 9.48
CA VAL A 207 5.60 -1.37 8.40
C VAL A 207 6.17 -2.66 8.98
N ARG A 208 5.66 -3.80 8.52
CA ARG A 208 6.11 -5.13 8.96
C ARG A 208 7.08 -5.77 7.98
N GLN A 209 7.04 -5.32 6.74
CA GLN A 209 7.97 -5.73 5.68
C GLN A 209 8.01 -4.66 4.60
N LEU A 210 9.19 -4.40 4.07
CA LEU A 210 9.42 -3.51 2.93
C LEU A 210 10.21 -4.26 1.86
N VAL A 211 9.65 -4.35 0.66
CA VAL A 211 10.29 -5.02 -0.48
C VAL A 211 10.56 -4.00 -1.57
N THR A 212 11.78 -4.03 -2.12
CA THR A 212 12.17 -3.18 -3.25
C THR A 212 12.14 -3.98 -4.54
N VAL A 213 11.41 -3.47 -5.52
CA VAL A 213 11.32 -4.04 -6.88
C VAL A 213 12.03 -3.11 -7.86
N ASN A 214 12.98 -3.67 -8.60
CA ASN A 214 13.68 -2.93 -9.64
C ASN A 214 12.85 -2.92 -10.93
N LEU A 215 12.49 -1.73 -11.41
CA LEU A 215 11.67 -1.56 -12.61
C LEU A 215 12.46 -1.63 -13.94
N LYS A 216 13.76 -1.98 -13.91
CA LYS A 216 14.55 -2.16 -15.16
C LYS A 216 13.98 -3.22 -16.10
N ALA A 217 13.31 -4.24 -15.56
CA ALA A 217 12.66 -5.29 -16.34
C ALA A 217 11.33 -4.84 -16.97
N GLY A 218 10.80 -3.70 -16.56
CA GLY A 218 9.53 -3.13 -17.03
C GLY A 218 8.71 -2.49 -15.92
N PRO A 219 7.73 -1.67 -16.31
CA PRO A 219 6.90 -0.91 -15.36
C PRO A 219 5.75 -1.76 -14.76
N GLN A 220 5.65 -3.03 -15.09
CA GLN A 220 4.61 -3.94 -14.61
C GLN A 220 5.17 -5.31 -14.24
N GLY A 221 4.53 -5.99 -13.31
CA GLY A 221 4.94 -7.32 -12.88
C GLY A 221 4.15 -7.82 -11.70
N THR A 222 4.69 -8.85 -11.05
CA THR A 222 4.12 -9.45 -9.85
C THR A 222 5.23 -9.65 -8.82
N GLN A 223 4.97 -9.21 -7.60
CA GLN A 223 5.81 -9.46 -6.43
C GLN A 223 5.04 -10.36 -5.46
N VAL A 224 5.71 -11.37 -4.93
CA VAL A 224 5.14 -12.22 -3.87
C VAL A 224 5.79 -11.85 -2.54
N ILE A 225 4.97 -11.72 -1.50
CA ILE A 225 5.40 -11.44 -0.12
C ILE A 225 4.78 -12.51 0.78
N GLU A 226 5.59 -13.12 1.63
CA GLU A 226 5.10 -14.00 2.70
C GLU A 226 4.81 -13.17 3.95
N ALA A 227 3.54 -13.14 4.34
CA ALA A 227 3.11 -12.41 5.52
C ALA A 227 3.60 -13.08 6.82
N PRO A 228 3.88 -12.31 7.89
CA PRO A 228 4.34 -12.83 9.17
C PRO A 228 3.29 -13.74 9.83
N SER A 229 3.70 -14.48 10.86
CA SER A 229 2.84 -15.49 11.51
C SER A 229 1.60 -14.90 12.21
N ASP A 230 1.68 -13.66 12.63
CA ASP A 230 0.60 -12.87 13.26
C ASP A 230 -0.27 -12.10 12.25
N PHE A 231 -0.08 -12.35 10.97
CA PHE A 231 -0.87 -11.71 9.91
C PHE A 231 -2.33 -12.20 9.94
N THR A 232 -3.22 -11.22 9.81
CA THR A 232 -4.65 -11.43 9.53
C THR A 232 -5.06 -10.49 8.40
N ALA A 233 -5.87 -10.93 7.44
CA ALA A 233 -6.23 -10.06 6.30
C ALA A 233 -6.91 -8.77 6.77
N GLN A 234 -7.75 -8.86 7.80
CA GLN A 234 -8.34 -7.68 8.42
C GLN A 234 -7.29 -6.91 9.24
N GLY A 235 -7.24 -5.60 9.06
CA GLY A 235 -6.30 -4.72 9.77
C GLY A 235 -4.93 -4.61 9.13
N TRP A 236 -4.77 -5.13 7.89
CA TRP A 236 -3.54 -5.01 7.11
C TRP A 236 -3.81 -4.41 5.74
N GLU A 237 -2.80 -3.78 5.17
CA GLU A 237 -2.84 -3.27 3.82
C GLU A 237 -1.47 -3.35 3.14
N ILE A 238 -1.48 -3.23 1.82
CA ILE A 238 -0.27 -3.01 1.02
C ILE A 238 -0.24 -1.54 0.63
N VAL A 239 0.88 -0.89 0.91
CA VAL A 239 1.19 0.45 0.39
C VAL A 239 2.34 0.31 -0.59
N GLY A 240 2.13 0.72 -1.85
CA GLY A 240 3.18 0.75 -2.85
C GLY A 240 3.49 2.17 -3.26
N PHE A 241 4.77 2.47 -3.49
CA PHE A 241 5.18 3.78 -3.94
C PHE A 241 6.40 3.73 -4.85
N LEU A 242 6.44 4.65 -5.80
CA LEU A 242 7.57 4.83 -6.71
C LEU A 242 8.52 5.87 -6.14
N GLN A 243 9.78 5.48 -5.95
CA GLN A 243 10.80 6.35 -5.39
C GLN A 243 11.96 6.53 -6.37
N ASN A 244 12.34 7.77 -6.60
CA ASN A 244 13.50 8.11 -7.42
C ASN A 244 14.79 7.74 -6.67
N THR A 245 15.64 6.91 -7.31
CA THR A 245 16.86 6.39 -6.70
C THR A 245 17.96 7.43 -6.54
N ASN A 246 17.88 8.56 -7.28
CA ASN A 246 18.92 9.58 -7.26
C ASN A 246 18.75 10.60 -6.14
N ASN A 247 17.49 10.93 -5.78
CA ASN A 247 17.20 12.00 -4.83
C ASN A 247 16.19 11.63 -3.74
N GLY A 248 15.72 10.39 -3.73
CA GLY A 248 14.78 9.90 -2.72
C GLY A 248 13.32 10.34 -2.90
N ALA A 249 13.01 11.23 -3.83
CA ALA A 249 11.67 11.76 -4.02
C ALA A 249 10.67 10.66 -4.43
N VAL A 250 9.50 10.65 -3.77
CA VAL A 250 8.39 9.76 -4.11
C VAL A 250 7.57 10.41 -5.23
N THR A 251 7.35 9.68 -6.33
CA THR A 251 6.69 10.18 -7.53
C THR A 251 5.28 9.66 -7.73
N ALA A 252 4.91 8.59 -7.05
CA ALA A 252 3.56 8.05 -6.98
C ALA A 252 3.39 7.18 -5.73
N VAL A 253 2.19 7.10 -5.18
CA VAL A 253 1.84 6.22 -4.07
C VAL A 253 0.40 5.72 -4.24
N THR A 254 0.14 4.52 -3.77
CA THR A 254 -1.20 3.94 -3.68
C THR A 254 -1.26 2.93 -2.56
N SER A 255 -2.45 2.69 -2.02
CA SER A 255 -2.67 1.60 -1.07
C SER A 255 -3.82 0.71 -1.51
N THR A 256 -3.80 -0.53 -1.04
CA THR A 256 -4.89 -1.48 -1.23
C THR A 256 -5.04 -2.35 0.01
N PRO A 257 -6.26 -2.54 0.52
CA PRO A 257 -6.48 -3.45 1.64
C PRO A 257 -6.15 -4.88 1.21
N VAL A 258 -5.67 -5.68 2.16
CA VAL A 258 -5.58 -7.13 1.95
C VAL A 258 -6.96 -7.70 2.24
N ASN A 259 -7.65 -8.14 1.20
CA ASN A 259 -8.96 -8.76 1.32
C ASN A 259 -8.82 -10.27 1.25
N ASN A 260 -9.50 -11.00 2.13
CA ASN A 260 -9.70 -12.44 1.95
C ASN A 260 -10.54 -12.65 0.69
N ASN A 261 -9.90 -12.99 -0.41
CA ASN A 261 -10.59 -13.64 -1.52
C ASN A 261 -10.80 -15.12 -1.16
N GLU A 262 -11.60 -15.39 -0.14
CA GLU A 262 -12.22 -16.71 -0.04
C GLU A 262 -13.13 -16.84 -1.26
N ARG A 263 -12.67 -17.56 -2.28
CA ARG A 263 -13.57 -18.06 -3.31
C ARG A 263 -14.43 -19.12 -2.64
N ASN A 264 -15.69 -18.77 -2.38
CA ASN A 264 -16.75 -19.76 -2.23
C ASN A 264 -16.90 -20.57 -3.52
#